data_87e33b6bf6de95b164bc6fc430d73657
#
_entry.id   87e33b6bf6de95b164bc6fc430d73657
#
_cell.length_a   1.000
_cell.length_b   1.000
_cell.length_c   1.000
_cell.angle_alpha   90.00
_cell.angle_beta   90.00
_cell.angle_gamma   90.00
#
_symmetry.space_group_name_H-M   'P 1'
#
loop_
_entity.id
_entity.type
_entity.pdbx_description
1 polymer ?
#
loop_
_entity_poly.entity_id
_entity_poly.type
_entity_poly.pdbx_seq_one_letter_code
_entity_poly.pdbx_strand_id
1 'polypeptide(L)'
;MSILNYINDLFKSLDFPDNLSDYFIPVPYEGSDSCFRYGLDKSGHHSKFIRLRSVLKDNFVCPHCGVIEHHESKGLRKISLSHIANGHQKFVIEVEYRRYFCHSCHSYFKDDIPFKFKNTRMTSSAAHACLIQFRENTAMAVISRMMGVS
;
A
#
# COMPACT_ATOMS: atom_id res chain seq x y z
N MET A 1 -16.80 -3.08 -20.02
CA MET A 1 -16.35 -2.72 -18.65
C MET A 1 -15.21 -1.72 -18.75
N SER A 2 -15.27 -0.62 -18.03
CA SER A 2 -14.19 0.37 -18.03
C SER A 2 -12.98 -0.15 -17.23
N ILE A 3 -11.78 0.38 -17.54
CA ILE A 3 -10.57 0.07 -16.80
C ILE A 3 -10.73 0.44 -15.33
N LEU A 4 -11.37 1.58 -15.03
CA LEU A 4 -11.61 2.03 -13.66
C LEU A 4 -12.48 1.03 -12.87
N ASN A 5 -13.53 0.49 -13.51
CA ASN A 5 -14.37 -0.52 -12.87
C ASN A 5 -13.57 -1.80 -12.56
N TYR A 6 -12.71 -2.22 -13.48
CA TYR A 6 -11.84 -3.36 -13.26
C TYR A 6 -10.90 -3.14 -12.07
N ILE A 7 -10.28 -1.96 -11.99
CA ILE A 7 -9.39 -1.60 -10.88
C ILE A 7 -10.15 -1.58 -9.55
N ASN A 8 -11.33 -0.98 -9.51
CA ASN A 8 -12.16 -0.92 -8.31
C ASN A 8 -12.58 -2.32 -7.85
N ASP A 9 -12.96 -3.20 -8.77
CA ASP A 9 -13.32 -4.58 -8.45
C ASP A 9 -12.11 -5.35 -7.91
N LEU A 10 -10.94 -5.16 -8.49
CA LEU A 10 -9.70 -5.78 -8.02
C LEU A 10 -9.39 -5.32 -6.59
N PHE A 11 -9.44 -4.02 -6.32
CA PHE A 11 -9.15 -3.48 -4.99
C PHE A 11 -10.14 -3.96 -3.94
N LYS A 12 -11.42 -4.03 -4.30
CA LYS A 12 -12.46 -4.56 -3.41
C LYS A 12 -12.21 -6.03 -3.07
N SER A 13 -11.81 -6.83 -4.05
CA SER A 13 -11.50 -8.26 -3.83
C SER A 13 -10.29 -8.47 -2.93
N LEU A 14 -9.41 -7.48 -2.79
CA LEU A 14 -8.21 -7.53 -1.96
C LEU A 14 -8.38 -6.81 -0.62
N ASP A 15 -9.61 -6.45 -0.25
CA ASP A 15 -9.92 -5.73 0.99
C ASP A 15 -9.20 -4.37 1.13
N PHE A 16 -9.02 -3.68 0.02
CA PHE A 16 -8.54 -2.31 0.04
C PHE A 16 -9.67 -1.32 0.31
N PRO A 17 -9.36 -0.12 0.86
CA PRO A 17 -10.36 0.91 1.09
C PRO A 17 -11.09 1.31 -0.18
N ASP A 18 -12.33 1.75 -0.04
CA ASP A 18 -13.09 2.36 -1.14
C ASP A 18 -12.34 3.62 -1.64
N ASN A 19 -12.46 3.90 -2.93
CA ASN A 19 -11.82 5.05 -3.58
C ASN A 19 -10.28 5.01 -3.60
N LEU A 20 -9.65 3.85 -3.31
CA LEU A 20 -8.19 3.76 -3.41
C LEU A 20 -7.69 4.06 -4.82
N SER A 21 -8.50 3.76 -5.86
CA SER A 21 -8.17 4.05 -7.25
C SER A 21 -8.02 5.55 -7.57
N ASP A 22 -8.50 6.44 -6.69
CA ASP A 22 -8.27 7.88 -6.82
C ASP A 22 -6.82 8.26 -6.47
N TYR A 23 -6.11 7.40 -5.75
CA TYR A 23 -4.77 7.65 -5.23
C TYR A 23 -3.71 6.71 -5.77
N PHE A 24 -4.06 5.46 -6.04
CA PHE A 24 -3.13 4.42 -6.49
C PHE A 24 -3.72 3.60 -7.62
N ILE A 25 -2.85 3.14 -8.51
CA ILE A 25 -3.20 2.21 -9.59
C ILE A 25 -2.29 0.99 -9.54
N PRO A 26 -2.78 -0.20 -9.91
CA PRO A 26 -1.92 -1.36 -10.10
C PRO A 26 -1.06 -1.16 -11.34
N VAL A 27 0.20 -1.53 -11.25
CA VAL A 27 1.13 -1.44 -12.39
C VAL A 27 1.76 -2.80 -12.65
N PRO A 28 1.96 -3.17 -13.94
CA PRO A 28 2.59 -4.44 -14.27
C PRO A 28 4.04 -4.49 -13.80
N TYR A 29 4.51 -5.70 -13.49
CA TYR A 29 5.94 -5.95 -13.29
C TYR A 29 6.66 -5.96 -14.62
N GLU A 30 7.94 -5.60 -14.61
CA GLU A 30 8.77 -5.59 -15.82
C GLU A 30 8.79 -6.97 -16.48
N GLY A 31 8.59 -6.98 -17.78
CA GLY A 31 8.53 -8.21 -18.56
C GLY A 31 7.24 -9.01 -18.41
N SER A 32 6.22 -8.43 -17.79
CA SER A 32 4.93 -9.08 -17.55
C SER A 32 3.78 -8.11 -17.78
N ASP A 33 2.60 -8.64 -18.13
CA ASP A 33 1.36 -7.86 -18.22
C ASP A 33 0.58 -7.87 -16.89
N SER A 34 1.09 -8.57 -15.88
CA SER A 34 0.42 -8.73 -14.59
C SER A 34 1.01 -7.80 -13.53
N CYS A 35 0.14 -7.22 -12.72
CA CYS A 35 0.53 -6.48 -11.51
C CYS A 35 0.83 -7.41 -10.33
N PHE A 36 0.71 -8.72 -10.52
CA PHE A 36 1.02 -9.74 -9.54
C PHE A 36 2.30 -10.50 -9.91
N ARG A 37 3.03 -10.92 -8.88
CA ARG A 37 4.11 -11.90 -9.03
C ARG A 37 4.17 -12.80 -7.80
N TYR A 38 4.82 -13.94 -7.94
CA TYR A 38 5.12 -14.84 -6.83
C TYR A 38 6.61 -14.79 -6.53
N GLY A 39 6.96 -14.82 -5.26
CA GLY A 39 8.34 -14.78 -4.85
C GLY A 39 8.51 -14.97 -3.35
N LEU A 40 9.75 -14.86 -2.88
CA LEU A 40 10.08 -14.93 -1.46
C LEU A 40 9.95 -13.54 -0.83
N ASP A 41 9.29 -13.47 0.32
CA ASP A 41 9.28 -12.27 1.14
C ASP A 41 10.57 -12.16 1.98
N LYS A 42 10.67 -11.10 2.81
CA LYS A 42 11.84 -10.86 3.64
C LYS A 42 12.06 -11.96 4.70
N SER A 43 11.02 -12.71 5.03
CA SER A 43 11.06 -13.81 5.97
C SER A 43 11.43 -15.14 5.31
N GLY A 44 11.63 -15.17 4.01
CA GLY A 44 11.95 -16.37 3.24
C GLY A 44 10.73 -17.22 2.88
N HIS A 45 9.52 -16.74 3.08
CA HIS A 45 8.29 -17.42 2.72
C HIS A 45 7.83 -17.03 1.31
N HIS A 46 7.26 -18.01 0.58
CA HIS A 46 6.61 -17.72 -0.69
C HIS A 46 5.37 -16.87 -0.47
N SER A 47 5.28 -15.77 -1.19
CA SER A 47 4.15 -14.84 -1.08
C SER A 47 3.75 -14.35 -2.47
N LYS A 48 2.50 -13.90 -2.57
CA LYS A 48 2.01 -13.19 -3.73
C LYS A 48 2.24 -11.71 -3.53
N PHE A 49 2.82 -11.07 -4.53
CA PHE A 49 3.13 -9.64 -4.52
C PHE A 49 2.20 -8.91 -5.47
N ILE A 50 1.78 -7.71 -5.09
CA ILE A 50 1.09 -6.77 -5.97
C ILE A 50 1.83 -5.44 -5.96
N ARG A 51 1.95 -4.82 -7.14
CA ARG A 51 2.61 -3.52 -7.30
C ARG A 51 1.58 -2.42 -7.51
N LEU A 52 1.64 -1.40 -6.67
CA LEU A 52 0.80 -0.21 -6.76
C LEU A 52 1.66 1.03 -6.92
N ARG A 53 1.19 1.98 -7.72
CA ARG A 53 1.87 3.26 -7.92
C ARG A 53 0.89 4.40 -7.67
N SER A 54 1.36 5.45 -7.00
CA SER A 54 0.53 6.63 -6.77
C SER A 54 0.22 7.36 -8.07
N VAL A 55 -0.99 7.90 -8.15
CA VAL A 55 -1.40 8.75 -9.26
C VAL A 55 -0.81 10.14 -9.07
N LEU A 56 -0.19 10.69 -10.13
CA LEU A 56 0.33 12.05 -10.09
C LEU A 56 -0.82 13.04 -9.99
N LYS A 57 -0.72 13.95 -9.01
CA LYS A 57 -1.71 15.00 -8.79
C LYS A 57 -1.16 16.35 -9.22
N ASP A 58 -2.01 17.15 -9.87
CA ASP A 58 -1.60 18.48 -10.35
C ASP A 58 -1.63 19.52 -9.24
N ASN A 59 -2.75 19.61 -8.51
CA ASN A 59 -2.91 20.59 -7.44
C ASN A 59 -3.48 19.92 -6.19
N PHE A 60 -2.85 20.14 -5.05
CA PHE A 60 -3.32 19.63 -3.78
C PHE A 60 -2.73 20.42 -2.62
N VAL A 61 -3.28 20.20 -1.42
CA VAL A 61 -2.96 20.96 -0.22
C VAL A 61 -1.63 20.48 0.37
N CYS A 62 -0.71 21.42 0.61
CA CYS A 62 0.48 21.14 1.39
C CYS A 62 0.11 20.88 2.85
N PRO A 63 0.50 19.75 3.45
CA PRO A 63 0.14 19.46 4.86
C PRO A 63 0.85 20.36 5.88
N HIS A 64 1.89 21.07 5.47
CA HIS A 64 2.66 21.94 6.37
C HIS A 64 2.18 23.38 6.39
N CYS A 65 1.83 23.95 5.23
CA CYS A 65 1.44 25.37 5.15
C CYS A 65 0.02 25.60 4.64
N GLY A 66 -0.67 24.56 4.16
CA GLY A 66 -2.04 24.64 3.70
C GLY A 66 -2.25 25.26 2.33
N VAL A 67 -1.20 25.62 1.61
CA VAL A 67 -1.31 26.20 0.27
C VAL A 67 -1.77 25.15 -0.72
N ILE A 68 -2.76 25.52 -1.55
CA ILE A 68 -3.24 24.69 -2.67
C ILE A 68 -2.57 25.19 -3.94
N GLU A 69 -1.58 24.44 -4.43
CA GLU A 69 -0.86 24.79 -5.65
C GLU A 69 -0.25 23.55 -6.30
N HIS A 70 0.33 23.73 -7.48
CA HIS A 70 1.13 22.68 -8.10
C HIS A 70 2.43 22.51 -7.31
N HIS A 71 2.64 21.32 -6.76
CA HIS A 71 3.85 20.97 -6.01
C HIS A 71 4.76 20.13 -6.88
N GLU A 72 6.06 20.42 -6.82
CA GLU A 72 7.05 19.71 -7.61
C GLU A 72 7.20 18.28 -7.09
N SER A 73 7.03 17.29 -7.99
CA SER A 73 7.29 15.89 -7.67
C SER A 73 8.80 15.64 -7.65
N LYS A 74 9.28 15.05 -6.56
CA LYS A 74 10.70 14.68 -6.38
C LYS A 74 10.94 13.19 -6.61
N GLY A 75 10.07 12.52 -7.36
CA GLY A 75 10.22 11.14 -7.76
C GLY A 75 9.47 10.15 -6.89
N LEU A 76 9.66 8.87 -7.21
CA LEU A 76 9.00 7.76 -6.56
C LEU A 76 9.90 7.13 -5.50
N ARG A 77 9.28 6.76 -4.39
CA ARG A 77 9.88 5.94 -3.33
C ARG A 77 9.11 4.64 -3.22
N LYS A 78 9.74 3.61 -2.69
CA LYS A 78 9.12 2.29 -2.55
C LYS A 78 9.04 1.88 -1.08
N ILE A 79 7.92 1.24 -0.73
CA ILE A 79 7.75 0.59 0.56
C ILE A 79 7.01 -0.73 0.34
N SER A 80 7.37 -1.76 1.08
CA SER A 80 6.67 -3.05 1.06
C SER A 80 5.83 -3.19 2.31
N LEU A 81 4.55 -3.52 2.13
CA LEU A 81 3.60 -3.69 3.22
C LEU A 81 3.09 -5.12 3.24
N SER A 82 2.99 -5.71 4.43
CA SER A 82 2.30 -6.98 4.62
C SER A 82 0.80 -6.73 4.62
N HIS A 83 0.07 -7.54 3.88
CA HIS A 83 -1.38 -7.43 3.71
C HIS A 83 -2.04 -8.79 3.83
N ILE A 84 -3.22 -8.80 4.42
CA ILE A 84 -4.08 -9.99 4.51
C ILE A 84 -5.43 -9.64 3.88
N ALA A 85 -5.80 -10.38 2.86
CA ALA A 85 -7.10 -10.26 2.20
C ALA A 85 -8.01 -11.41 2.65
N ASN A 86 -9.30 -11.15 2.75
CA ASN A 86 -10.31 -12.15 3.13
C ASN A 86 -10.01 -12.88 4.45
N GLY A 87 -9.28 -12.22 5.35
CA GLY A 87 -8.93 -12.75 6.66
C GLY A 87 -7.82 -13.78 6.69
N HIS A 88 -7.35 -14.29 5.53
CA HIS A 88 -6.39 -15.39 5.51
C HIS A 88 -5.39 -15.37 4.34
N GLN A 89 -5.68 -14.65 3.25
CA GLN A 89 -4.80 -14.60 2.10
C GLN A 89 -3.69 -13.58 2.29
N LYS A 90 -2.45 -14.06 2.30
CA LYS A 90 -1.28 -13.22 2.53
C LYS A 90 -0.75 -12.65 1.22
N PHE A 91 -0.51 -11.34 1.22
CA PHE A 91 0.12 -10.61 0.12
C PHE A 91 1.23 -9.71 0.65
N VAL A 92 2.16 -9.39 -0.23
CA VAL A 92 3.08 -8.25 -0.03
C VAL A 92 2.69 -7.18 -1.04
N ILE A 93 2.39 -5.98 -0.56
CA ILE A 93 2.08 -4.86 -1.42
C ILE A 93 3.33 -4.02 -1.59
N GLU A 94 3.81 -3.93 -2.81
CA GLU A 94 4.93 -3.06 -3.18
C GLU A 94 4.36 -1.72 -3.63
N VAL A 95 4.41 -0.72 -2.73
CA VAL A 95 3.81 0.60 -2.97
C VAL A 95 4.89 1.55 -3.45
N GLU A 96 4.66 2.15 -4.61
CA GLU A 96 5.46 3.26 -5.11
C GLU A 96 4.70 4.54 -4.83
N TYR A 97 5.21 5.38 -3.94
CA TYR A 97 4.60 6.65 -3.56
C TYR A 97 5.51 7.81 -3.97
N ARG A 98 4.92 9.01 -4.10
CA ARG A 98 5.62 10.20 -4.54
C ARG A 98 6.01 11.08 -3.38
N ARG A 99 7.16 11.72 -3.51
CA ARG A 99 7.63 12.77 -2.63
C ARG A 99 7.50 14.09 -3.36
N TYR A 100 7.06 15.12 -2.65
CA TYR A 100 6.81 16.45 -3.21
C TYR A 100 7.56 17.52 -2.44
N PHE A 101 7.80 18.64 -3.11
CA PHE A 101 8.40 19.83 -2.52
C PHE A 101 7.43 21.00 -2.67
N CYS A 102 7.15 21.69 -1.56
CA CYS A 102 6.32 22.88 -1.54
C CYS A 102 7.21 24.12 -1.65
N HIS A 103 7.04 24.89 -2.72
CA HIS A 103 7.83 26.13 -2.93
C HIS A 103 7.42 27.26 -2.00
N SER A 104 6.21 27.22 -1.42
CA SER A 104 5.73 28.26 -0.51
C SER A 104 6.38 28.18 0.87
N CYS A 105 6.45 26.98 1.46
CA CYS A 105 7.04 26.79 2.80
C CYS A 105 8.41 26.10 2.78
N HIS A 106 8.91 25.72 1.62
CA HIS A 106 10.18 25.02 1.40
C HIS A 106 10.29 23.68 2.15
N SER A 107 9.17 23.01 2.35
CA SER A 107 9.11 21.71 3.03
C SER A 107 8.86 20.57 2.04
N TYR A 108 9.36 19.40 2.41
CA TYR A 108 9.06 18.16 1.69
C TYR A 108 7.89 17.46 2.35
N PHE A 109 7.07 16.79 1.55
CA PHE A 109 6.03 15.90 2.04
C PHE A 109 5.84 14.75 1.05
N LYS A 110 5.12 13.73 1.46
CA LYS A 110 4.90 12.52 0.66
C LYS A 110 3.42 12.21 0.54
N ASP A 111 3.08 11.36 -0.44
CA ASP A 111 1.74 10.80 -0.54
C ASP A 111 1.33 10.10 0.76
N ASP A 112 0.05 10.23 1.09
CA ASP A 112 -0.53 9.42 2.14
C ASP A 112 -0.84 8.02 1.60
N ILE A 113 -0.64 7.01 2.44
CA ILE A 113 -0.99 5.62 2.14
C ILE A 113 -2.13 5.24 3.10
N PRO A 114 -3.41 5.47 2.70
CA PRO A 114 -4.53 5.39 3.63
C PRO A 114 -4.79 3.99 4.20
N PHE A 115 -4.33 2.95 3.51
CA PHE A 115 -4.49 1.57 3.97
C PHE A 115 -3.33 1.06 4.83
N LYS A 116 -2.31 1.89 5.07
CA LYS A 116 -1.18 1.54 5.92
C LYS A 116 -1.53 1.78 7.38
N PHE A 117 -1.28 0.78 8.23
CA PHE A 117 -1.42 0.93 9.67
C PHE A 117 -0.27 1.79 10.22
N LYS A 118 -0.61 2.77 11.03
CA LYS A 118 0.33 3.80 11.49
C LYS A 118 1.55 3.19 12.20
N ASN A 119 2.76 3.66 11.84
CA ASN A 119 4.04 3.24 12.41
C ASN A 119 4.37 1.75 12.22
N THR A 120 3.81 1.12 11.21
CA THR A 120 4.08 -0.28 10.89
C THR A 120 4.33 -0.46 9.40
N ARG A 121 4.76 -1.64 9.01
CA ARG A 121 4.80 -2.08 7.60
C ARG A 121 3.68 -3.08 7.31
N MET A 122 2.53 -2.85 7.92
CA MET A 122 1.32 -3.65 7.70
C MET A 122 0.21 -2.77 7.18
N THR A 123 -0.72 -3.38 6.44
CA THR A 123 -1.99 -2.73 6.13
C THR A 123 -2.92 -2.82 7.33
N SER A 124 -3.97 -2.01 7.35
CA SER A 124 -5.01 -2.08 8.40
C SER A 124 -5.69 -3.45 8.41
N SER A 125 -5.87 -4.06 7.24
CA SER A 125 -6.43 -5.41 7.11
C SER A 125 -5.52 -6.47 7.77
N ALA A 126 -4.20 -6.38 7.55
CA ALA A 126 -3.24 -7.29 8.19
C ALA A 126 -3.20 -7.10 9.71
N ALA A 127 -3.21 -5.85 10.17
CA ALA A 127 -3.25 -5.55 11.60
C ALA A 127 -4.51 -6.11 12.27
N HIS A 128 -5.66 -5.98 11.59
CA HIS A 128 -6.93 -6.55 12.08
C HIS A 128 -6.86 -8.07 12.17
N ALA A 129 -6.31 -8.74 11.16
CA ALA A 129 -6.12 -10.19 11.17
C ALA A 129 -5.20 -10.65 12.32
N CYS A 130 -4.12 -9.89 12.59
CA CYS A 130 -3.24 -10.15 13.73
C CYS A 130 -3.99 -10.07 15.06
N LEU A 131 -4.85 -9.06 15.23
CA LEU A 131 -5.65 -8.88 16.45
C LEU A 131 -6.64 -10.03 16.65
N ILE A 132 -7.26 -10.52 15.59
CA ILE A 132 -8.16 -11.68 15.65
C ILE A 132 -7.37 -12.92 16.13
N GLN A 133 -6.21 -13.18 15.53
CA GLN A 133 -5.36 -14.29 15.93
C GLN A 133 -4.94 -14.19 17.40
N PHE A 134 -4.60 -12.98 17.83
CA PHE A 134 -4.24 -12.73 19.23
C PHE A 134 -5.40 -13.04 20.19
N ARG A 135 -6.63 -12.67 19.83
CA ARG A 135 -7.83 -12.96 20.61
C ARG A 135 -8.09 -14.46 20.76
N GLU A 136 -7.61 -15.27 19.82
CA GLU A 136 -7.72 -16.73 19.85
C GLU A 136 -6.57 -17.39 20.63
N ASN A 137 -5.86 -16.62 21.44
CA ASN A 137 -4.74 -17.08 22.28
C ASN A 137 -3.56 -17.66 21.49
N THR A 138 -3.35 -17.18 20.28
CA THR A 138 -2.17 -17.56 19.49
C THR A 138 -0.96 -16.76 19.93
N ALA A 139 0.17 -17.41 20.16
CA ALA A 139 1.39 -16.73 20.61
C ALA A 139 1.90 -15.73 19.55
N MET A 140 2.42 -14.58 20.02
CA MET A 140 2.91 -13.51 19.15
C MET A 140 3.99 -13.97 18.16
N ALA A 141 4.87 -14.85 18.58
CA ALA A 141 5.91 -15.40 17.69
C ALA A 141 5.30 -16.21 16.54
N VAL A 142 4.23 -16.95 16.80
CA VAL A 142 3.50 -17.71 15.78
C VAL A 142 2.77 -16.77 14.84
N ILE A 143 2.09 -15.75 15.38
CA ILE A 143 1.39 -14.73 14.58
C ILE A 143 2.40 -14.04 13.64
N SER A 144 3.51 -13.57 14.16
CA SER A 144 4.56 -12.91 13.38
C SER A 144 5.05 -13.80 12.24
N ARG A 145 5.26 -15.08 12.51
CA ARG A 145 5.70 -16.06 11.52
C ARG A 145 4.64 -16.31 10.44
N MET A 146 3.38 -16.47 10.84
CA MET A 146 2.27 -16.69 9.92
C MET A 146 2.04 -15.50 9.00
N MET A 147 2.20 -14.27 9.51
CA MET A 147 1.98 -13.03 8.76
C MET A 147 3.23 -12.59 7.98
N GLY A 148 4.40 -13.18 8.25
CA GLY A 148 5.65 -12.77 7.65
C GLY A 148 6.04 -11.34 8.02
N VAL A 149 5.67 -10.89 9.23
CA VAL A 149 6.00 -9.57 9.77
C VAL A 149 7.04 -9.72 10.85
N SER A 150 8.00 -8.85 10.85
CA SER A 150 9.04 -8.81 11.86
C SER A 150 8.74 -7.79 12.94
#